data_55a475d003b2cb1f9bce52f725d7275a
#
_entry.id   55a475d003b2cb1f9bce52f725d7275a
#
_cell.length_a   1.000
_cell.length_b   1.000
_cell.length_c   1.000
_cell.angle_alpha   90.00
_cell.angle_beta   90.00
_cell.angle_gamma   90.00
#
_symmetry.space_group_name_H-M   'P 1'
#
loop_
_entity.id
_entity.type
_entity.pdbx_description
1 polymer ?
#
loop_
_entity_poly.entity_id
_entity_poly.type
_entity_poly.pdbx_seq_one_letter_code
_entity_poly.pdbx_strand_id
1 'polypeptide(L)'
;DDLLSSRPVPLQLKQFSIGSSTIHADTLHAVLSGSVHTLRSISFEQVTLKEGSDWRDLLSSFRTFKHLTSFHIKFLWHEGSRKLPIDFIGFSKADVPEQCQSGLDWKVRGLADDPRISWIDYQGPDAGEVLSRLALHAKVRLPYTAEFLAAYSLMTAQNTSDSTLQKE
;
A
#
# COMPACT_ATOMS: atom_id res chain seq x y z
N ASP A 1 -45.98 19.55 8.41
CA ASP A 1 -45.14 19.20 7.22
C ASP A 1 -43.68 19.01 7.63
N ASP A 2 -43.41 17.90 8.37
CA ASP A 2 -42.06 17.54 8.82
C ASP A 2 -41.56 16.31 8.09
N LEU A 3 -41.30 16.45 6.78
CA LEU A 3 -40.86 15.32 5.93
C LEU A 3 -39.36 15.33 5.52
N LEU A 4 -38.51 16.14 6.15
CA LEU A 4 -37.09 16.25 5.67
C LEU A 4 -36.05 16.27 6.79
N SER A 5 -36.20 15.51 7.87
CA SER A 5 -35.07 15.28 8.76
C SER A 5 -34.68 13.79 8.88
N SER A 6 -34.67 13.07 7.75
CA SER A 6 -33.98 11.79 7.73
C SER A 6 -32.48 12.07 7.75
N ARG A 7 -31.87 12.08 8.95
CA ARG A 7 -30.43 12.05 9.08
C ARG A 7 -29.92 10.85 8.26
N PRO A 8 -28.97 11.03 7.35
CA PRO A 8 -28.41 9.91 6.60
C PRO A 8 -27.90 8.89 7.62
N VAL A 9 -28.44 7.67 7.56
CA VAL A 9 -27.95 6.57 8.40
C VAL A 9 -26.49 6.34 8.02
N PRO A 10 -25.53 6.42 8.95
CA PRO A 10 -24.14 6.22 8.63
C PRO A 10 -23.95 4.82 8.05
N LEU A 11 -23.27 4.75 6.91
CA LEU A 11 -22.97 3.51 6.24
C LEU A 11 -22.09 2.64 7.16
N GLN A 12 -22.56 1.45 7.52
CA GLN A 12 -21.83 0.52 8.39
C GLN A 12 -21.25 -0.63 7.53
N LEU A 13 -20.11 -0.35 6.90
CA LEU A 13 -19.43 -1.34 6.07
C LEU A 13 -18.72 -2.37 6.93
N LYS A 14 -18.83 -3.65 6.57
CA LYS A 14 -17.98 -4.73 7.09
C LYS A 14 -16.76 -4.97 6.22
N GLN A 15 -16.90 -4.72 4.93
CA GLN A 15 -15.85 -4.86 3.94
C GLN A 15 -15.87 -3.66 3.01
N PHE A 16 -14.70 -3.19 2.63
CA PHE A 16 -14.52 -2.12 1.65
C PHE A 16 -13.44 -2.52 0.66
N SER A 17 -13.75 -2.42 -0.62
CA SER A 17 -12.80 -2.66 -1.69
C SER A 17 -12.92 -1.57 -2.75
N ILE A 18 -11.79 -1.04 -3.18
CA ILE A 18 -11.71 -0.08 -4.26
C ILE A 18 -10.55 -0.44 -5.19
N GLY A 19 -10.81 -0.39 -6.48
CA GLY A 19 -9.84 -0.73 -7.50
C GLY A 19 -9.85 0.21 -8.69
N SER A 20 -8.71 0.33 -9.37
CA SER A 20 -8.52 1.06 -10.63
C SER A 20 -9.12 2.47 -10.64
N SER A 21 -8.96 3.22 -9.55
CA SER A 21 -9.60 4.52 -9.34
C SER A 21 -8.63 5.60 -8.91
N THR A 22 -9.01 6.84 -9.14
CA THR A 22 -8.32 8.04 -8.65
C THR A 22 -9.25 8.77 -7.69
N ILE A 23 -8.82 9.00 -6.43
CA ILE A 23 -9.67 9.49 -5.35
C ILE A 23 -8.90 10.40 -4.39
N HIS A 24 -9.56 11.36 -3.76
CA HIS A 24 -9.02 12.12 -2.64
C HIS A 24 -9.06 11.31 -1.35
N ALA A 25 -8.04 11.44 -0.49
CA ALA A 25 -8.03 10.81 0.82
C ALA A 25 -9.23 11.21 1.68
N ASP A 26 -9.62 12.48 1.65
CA ASP A 26 -10.79 12.98 2.39
C ASP A 26 -12.09 12.28 1.99
N THR A 27 -12.25 11.94 0.70
CA THR A 27 -13.41 11.19 0.24
C THR A 27 -13.41 9.77 0.82
N LEU A 28 -12.25 9.10 0.84
CA LEU A 28 -12.12 7.80 1.49
C LEU A 28 -12.39 7.88 2.99
N HIS A 29 -11.85 8.88 3.66
CA HIS A 29 -12.12 9.12 5.08
C HIS A 29 -13.63 9.35 5.35
N ALA A 30 -14.30 10.17 4.55
CA ALA A 30 -15.73 10.42 4.69
C ALA A 30 -16.56 9.15 4.53
N VAL A 31 -16.23 8.30 3.53
CA VAL A 31 -16.93 7.02 3.30
C VAL A 31 -16.69 6.04 4.45
N LEU A 32 -15.47 5.98 4.98
CA LEU A 32 -15.08 4.97 5.97
C LEU A 32 -15.36 5.39 7.42
N SER A 33 -15.50 6.70 7.70
CA SER A 33 -15.68 7.24 9.06
C SER A 33 -16.87 6.64 9.81
N GLY A 34 -17.97 6.38 9.11
CA GLY A 34 -19.15 5.71 9.67
C GLY A 34 -18.92 4.22 10.01
N SER A 35 -17.84 3.64 9.56
CA SER A 35 -17.57 2.19 9.64
C SER A 35 -16.43 1.81 10.58
N VAL A 36 -15.90 2.74 11.37
CA VAL A 36 -14.76 2.52 12.29
C VAL A 36 -14.97 1.32 13.23
N HIS A 37 -16.21 1.07 13.65
CA HIS A 37 -16.56 -0.02 14.57
C HIS A 37 -17.04 -1.30 13.86
N THR A 38 -17.23 -1.29 12.54
CA THR A 38 -17.81 -2.42 11.82
C THR A 38 -16.91 -2.98 10.75
N LEU A 39 -15.95 -2.18 10.23
CA LEU A 39 -15.06 -2.58 9.15
C LEU A 39 -14.11 -3.69 9.60
N ARG A 40 -14.12 -4.80 8.86
CA ARG A 40 -13.31 -6.00 9.10
C ARG A 40 -12.22 -6.18 8.05
N SER A 41 -12.51 -5.76 6.83
CA SER A 41 -11.61 -5.96 5.69
C SER A 41 -11.55 -4.72 4.80
N ILE A 42 -10.34 -4.39 4.32
CA ILE A 42 -10.14 -3.31 3.37
C ILE A 42 -9.22 -3.76 2.23
N SER A 43 -9.53 -3.34 1.01
CA SER A 43 -8.71 -3.65 -0.16
C SER A 43 -8.51 -2.41 -1.03
N PHE A 44 -7.26 -2.16 -1.39
CA PHE A 44 -6.83 -1.13 -2.34
C PHE A 44 -6.04 -1.78 -3.47
N GLU A 45 -6.60 -1.79 -4.68
CA GLU A 45 -5.92 -2.33 -5.86
C GLU A 45 -5.84 -1.28 -6.97
N GLN A 46 -4.63 -0.91 -7.39
CA GLN A 46 -4.38 0.09 -8.44
C GLN A 46 -5.04 1.46 -8.13
N VAL A 47 -5.01 1.89 -6.88
CA VAL A 47 -5.61 3.14 -6.43
C VAL A 47 -4.61 4.27 -6.51
N THR A 48 -5.02 5.39 -7.10
CA THR A 48 -4.26 6.64 -7.14
C THR A 48 -4.86 7.64 -6.16
N LEU A 49 -4.07 8.12 -5.19
CA LEU A 49 -4.47 9.29 -4.42
C LEU A 49 -4.18 10.56 -5.21
N LYS A 50 -5.17 11.46 -5.21
CA LYS A 50 -5.04 12.78 -5.83
C LYS A 50 -4.03 13.65 -5.09
N GLU A 51 -3.47 14.63 -5.81
CA GLU A 51 -2.59 15.66 -5.27
C GLU A 51 -3.20 16.32 -4.01
N GLY A 52 -2.35 16.62 -3.03
CA GLY A 52 -2.78 17.10 -1.71
C GLY A 52 -3.20 16.02 -0.72
N SER A 53 -3.22 14.75 -1.15
CA SER A 53 -3.47 13.57 -0.29
C SER A 53 -2.19 12.78 -0.09
N ASP A 54 -2.00 12.15 1.09
CA ASP A 54 -0.85 11.29 1.39
C ASP A 54 -1.29 9.89 1.81
N TRP A 55 -0.67 8.87 1.20
CA TRP A 55 -0.90 7.47 1.57
C TRP A 55 -0.44 7.17 2.99
N ARG A 56 0.62 7.82 3.48
CA ARG A 56 1.09 7.66 4.86
C ARG A 56 0.00 8.06 5.85
N ASP A 57 -0.59 9.23 5.65
CA ASP A 57 -1.63 9.75 6.54
C ASP A 57 -2.88 8.87 6.47
N LEU A 58 -3.31 8.50 5.26
CA LEU A 58 -4.45 7.62 5.06
C LEU A 58 -4.26 6.26 5.74
N LEU A 59 -3.14 5.58 5.49
CA LEU A 59 -2.87 4.26 6.08
C LEU A 59 -2.71 4.34 7.61
N SER A 60 -2.10 5.41 8.13
CA SER A 60 -1.97 5.65 9.57
C SER A 60 -3.33 5.81 10.27
N SER A 61 -4.30 6.39 9.59
CA SER A 61 -5.65 6.60 10.15
C SER A 61 -6.38 5.30 10.47
N PHE A 62 -6.06 4.20 9.78
CA PHE A 62 -6.67 2.88 10.04
C PHE A 62 -6.36 2.30 11.42
N ARG A 63 -5.41 2.86 12.16
CA ARG A 63 -5.14 2.51 13.56
C ARG A 63 -6.37 2.65 14.46
N THR A 64 -7.31 3.51 14.10
CA THR A 64 -8.57 3.70 14.82
C THR A 64 -9.59 2.58 14.60
N PHE A 65 -9.43 1.77 13.55
CA PHE A 65 -10.35 0.70 13.15
C PHE A 65 -10.08 -0.59 13.93
N LYS A 66 -10.51 -0.66 15.17
CA LYS A 66 -10.19 -1.74 16.13
C LYS A 66 -10.69 -3.13 15.73
N HIS A 67 -11.64 -3.20 14.79
CA HIS A 67 -12.20 -4.46 14.30
C HIS A 67 -11.65 -4.88 12.95
N LEU A 68 -10.72 -4.12 12.39
CA LEU A 68 -10.07 -4.48 11.14
C LEU A 68 -9.17 -5.71 11.35
N THR A 69 -9.43 -6.77 10.61
CA THR A 69 -8.73 -8.06 10.71
C THR A 69 -8.02 -8.46 9.43
N SER A 70 -8.27 -7.76 8.33
CA SER A 70 -7.55 -8.04 7.09
C SER A 70 -7.41 -6.80 6.21
N PHE A 71 -6.34 -6.77 5.45
CA PHE A 71 -6.19 -5.81 4.36
C PHE A 71 -5.45 -6.42 3.17
N HIS A 72 -5.74 -5.89 1.99
CA HIS A 72 -5.06 -6.17 0.75
C HIS A 72 -4.63 -4.87 0.09
N ILE A 73 -3.35 -4.72 -0.23
CA ILE A 73 -2.79 -3.55 -0.90
C ILE A 73 -2.01 -4.01 -2.13
N LYS A 74 -2.34 -3.44 -3.30
CA LYS A 74 -1.66 -3.76 -4.53
C LYS A 74 -1.58 -2.53 -5.44
N PHE A 75 -0.36 -2.15 -5.81
CA PHE A 75 -0.09 -1.04 -6.73
C PHE A 75 -0.76 0.28 -6.34
N LEU A 76 -0.30 0.89 -5.27
CA LEU A 76 -0.71 2.24 -4.89
C LEU A 76 0.05 3.29 -5.69
N TRP A 77 -0.63 4.39 -5.98
CA TRP A 77 -0.09 5.50 -6.76
C TRP A 77 -0.39 6.83 -6.10
N HIS A 78 0.45 7.80 -6.39
CA HIS A 78 0.24 9.20 -6.05
C HIS A 78 0.12 10.02 -7.33
N GLU A 79 -0.87 10.93 -7.39
CA GLU A 79 -1.04 11.87 -8.49
C GLU A 79 -0.12 13.08 -8.28
N GLY A 80 0.64 13.44 -9.29
CA GLY A 80 1.44 14.65 -9.41
C GLY A 80 1.44 15.06 -10.87
N SER A 81 2.51 15.63 -11.36
CA SER A 81 2.69 15.88 -12.81
C SER A 81 2.59 14.60 -13.65
N ARG A 82 2.79 13.46 -13.02
CA ARG A 82 2.55 12.10 -13.53
C ARG A 82 2.17 11.18 -12.37
N LYS A 83 1.58 10.02 -12.65
CA LYS A 83 1.33 8.99 -11.63
C LYS A 83 2.65 8.39 -11.18
N LEU A 84 2.91 8.45 -9.88
CA LEU A 84 4.11 7.92 -9.24
C LEU A 84 3.75 6.76 -8.32
N PRO A 85 4.47 5.63 -8.39
CA PRO A 85 4.20 4.49 -7.52
C PRO A 85 4.55 4.81 -6.07
N ILE A 86 3.78 4.24 -5.16
CA ILE A 86 4.12 4.15 -3.74
C ILE A 86 4.82 2.84 -3.50
N ASP A 87 5.92 2.89 -2.77
CA ASP A 87 6.66 1.74 -2.31
C ASP A 87 6.84 1.79 -0.80
N PHE A 88 7.03 0.62 -0.18
CA PHE A 88 7.20 0.49 1.27
C PHE A 88 8.67 0.17 1.57
N ILE A 89 9.49 1.21 1.47
CA ILE A 89 10.96 1.10 1.49
C ILE A 89 11.46 0.70 2.87
N GLY A 90 12.21 -0.43 2.90
CA GLY A 90 12.79 -0.95 4.14
C GLY A 90 11.79 -1.63 5.08
N PHE A 91 10.53 -1.84 4.66
CA PHE A 91 9.54 -2.56 5.44
C PHE A 91 9.90 -4.05 5.56
N SER A 92 9.80 -4.57 6.76
CA SER A 92 10.12 -5.96 7.10
C SER A 92 9.14 -6.52 8.13
N LYS A 93 9.17 -7.84 8.36
CA LYS A 93 8.37 -8.45 9.43
C LYS A 93 8.70 -7.93 10.83
N ALA A 94 9.95 -7.48 11.05
CA ALA A 94 10.37 -6.94 12.34
C ALA A 94 9.71 -5.59 12.69
N ASP A 95 9.14 -4.88 11.69
CA ASP A 95 8.46 -3.60 11.90
C ASP A 95 7.07 -3.75 12.51
N VAL A 96 6.51 -4.96 12.51
CA VAL A 96 5.18 -5.26 13.06
C VAL A 96 5.29 -6.11 14.33
N PRO A 97 4.28 -6.04 15.23
CA PRO A 97 4.24 -6.86 16.43
C PRO A 97 4.36 -8.36 16.09
N GLU A 98 5.07 -9.12 16.94
CA GLU A 98 5.38 -10.53 16.71
C GLU A 98 4.14 -11.37 16.42
N GLN A 99 3.04 -11.15 17.16
CA GLN A 99 1.76 -11.83 16.97
C GLN A 99 1.11 -11.54 15.59
N CYS A 100 1.53 -10.48 14.91
CA CYS A 100 1.02 -10.10 13.59
C CYS A 100 1.86 -10.65 12.43
N GLN A 101 3.10 -11.08 12.67
CA GLN A 101 4.05 -11.45 11.62
C GLN A 101 3.62 -12.66 10.80
N SER A 102 2.91 -13.62 11.41
CA SER A 102 2.44 -14.82 10.72
C SER A 102 1.33 -14.56 9.70
N GLY A 103 0.54 -13.50 9.92
CA GLY A 103 -0.55 -13.12 9.02
C GLY A 103 -0.11 -12.21 7.87
N LEU A 104 1.16 -11.80 7.84
CA LEU A 104 1.69 -10.84 6.89
C LEU A 104 2.43 -11.53 5.75
N ASP A 105 2.02 -11.26 4.51
CA ASP A 105 2.67 -11.73 3.30
C ASP A 105 2.82 -10.59 2.28
N TRP A 106 3.84 -10.64 1.42
CA TRP A 106 4.05 -9.66 0.36
C TRP A 106 4.83 -10.22 -0.82
N LYS A 107 4.68 -9.56 -1.98
CA LYS A 107 5.48 -9.85 -3.19
C LYS A 107 6.34 -8.66 -3.55
N VAL A 108 7.57 -8.98 -3.90
CA VAL A 108 8.58 -8.02 -4.34
C VAL A 108 8.70 -8.09 -5.86
N ARG A 109 8.87 -6.95 -6.49
CA ARG A 109 9.20 -6.76 -7.90
C ARG A 109 10.36 -5.77 -8.02
N GLY A 110 10.95 -5.67 -9.19
CA GLY A 110 12.03 -4.74 -9.48
C GLY A 110 13.37 -5.45 -9.66
N LEU A 111 14.44 -4.69 -9.57
CA LEU A 111 15.80 -5.16 -9.71
C LEU A 111 16.28 -5.83 -8.41
N ALA A 112 17.26 -6.71 -8.50
CA ALA A 112 17.75 -7.47 -7.35
C ALA A 112 18.30 -6.57 -6.22
N ASP A 113 18.94 -5.47 -6.60
CA ASP A 113 19.51 -4.45 -5.71
C ASP A 113 18.55 -3.28 -5.40
N ASP A 114 17.37 -3.25 -6.02
CA ASP A 114 16.31 -2.28 -5.77
C ASP A 114 14.92 -2.96 -5.75
N PRO A 115 14.68 -3.85 -4.80
CA PRO A 115 13.41 -4.57 -4.68
C PRO A 115 12.27 -3.62 -4.29
N ARG A 116 11.10 -3.80 -4.90
CA ARG A 116 9.90 -3.00 -4.66
C ARG A 116 8.76 -3.89 -4.22
N ILE A 117 8.11 -3.53 -3.13
CA ILE A 117 6.92 -4.24 -2.67
C ILE A 117 5.75 -3.85 -3.57
N SER A 118 5.25 -4.80 -4.35
CA SER A 118 4.16 -4.57 -5.29
C SER A 118 2.80 -5.01 -4.76
N TRP A 119 2.78 -5.78 -3.71
CA TRP A 119 1.59 -6.38 -3.13
C TRP A 119 1.85 -6.76 -1.67
N ILE A 120 0.89 -6.45 -0.80
CA ILE A 120 0.91 -6.81 0.62
C ILE A 120 -0.47 -7.32 1.00
N ASP A 121 -0.52 -8.46 1.66
CA ASP A 121 -1.68 -9.02 2.32
C ASP A 121 -1.44 -9.18 3.80
N TYR A 122 -2.48 -8.97 4.56
CA TYR A 122 -2.51 -9.27 5.97
C TYR A 122 -3.84 -9.89 6.37
N GLN A 123 -3.76 -10.93 7.19
CA GLN A 123 -4.91 -11.53 7.86
C GLN A 123 -4.55 -11.88 9.30
N GLY A 124 -5.21 -11.25 10.25
CA GLY A 124 -4.96 -11.46 11.67
C GLY A 124 -5.52 -10.34 12.54
N PRO A 125 -5.25 -10.35 13.85
CA PRO A 125 -5.64 -9.30 14.76
C PRO A 125 -4.85 -8.01 14.46
N ASP A 126 -5.37 -6.88 14.93
CA ASP A 126 -4.67 -5.59 14.90
C ASP A 126 -4.24 -5.11 13.49
N ALA A 127 -4.99 -5.47 12.44
CA ALA A 127 -4.67 -5.06 11.06
C ALA A 127 -4.52 -3.53 10.91
N GLY A 128 -5.25 -2.74 11.68
CA GLY A 128 -5.09 -1.28 11.72
C GLY A 128 -3.72 -0.84 12.26
N GLU A 129 -3.16 -1.53 13.26
CA GLU A 129 -1.81 -1.26 13.74
C GLU A 129 -0.76 -1.65 12.69
N VAL A 130 -0.93 -2.80 12.02
CA VAL A 130 -0.03 -3.23 10.94
C VAL A 130 -0.02 -2.21 9.80
N LEU A 131 -1.19 -1.70 9.38
CA LEU A 131 -1.29 -0.63 8.38
C LEU A 131 -0.59 0.66 8.84
N SER A 132 -0.74 1.03 10.11
CA SER A 132 -0.07 2.19 10.68
C SER A 132 1.47 2.04 10.68
N ARG A 133 1.99 0.85 10.91
CA ARG A 133 3.43 0.56 10.79
C ARG A 133 3.89 0.60 9.34
N LEU A 134 3.14 -0.02 8.44
CA LEU A 134 3.40 0.02 7.00
C LEU A 134 3.45 1.47 6.47
N ALA A 135 2.57 2.33 6.97
CA ALA A 135 2.50 3.74 6.60
C ALA A 135 3.83 4.48 6.81
N LEU A 136 4.61 4.14 7.83
CA LEU A 136 5.91 4.76 8.11
C LEU A 136 6.92 4.53 6.98
N HIS A 137 6.75 3.45 6.23
CA HIS A 137 7.60 3.04 5.13
C HIS A 137 7.07 3.50 3.76
N ALA A 138 5.82 4.01 3.68
CA ALA A 138 5.21 4.47 2.44
C ALA A 138 5.93 5.69 1.89
N LYS A 139 6.50 5.59 0.69
CA LYS A 139 7.20 6.67 0.01
C LYS A 139 6.85 6.68 -1.48
N VAL A 140 6.71 7.88 -2.02
CA VAL A 140 6.67 8.08 -3.47
C VAL A 140 8.02 7.68 -4.05
N ARG A 141 8.00 6.80 -5.06
CA ARG A 141 9.22 6.35 -5.71
C ARG A 141 9.27 6.78 -7.16
N LEU A 142 10.38 7.38 -7.54
CA LEU A 142 10.60 7.74 -8.93
C LEU A 142 10.79 6.45 -9.76
N PRO A 143 10.23 6.39 -10.99
CA PRO A 143 10.50 5.29 -11.89
C PRO A 143 11.99 5.28 -12.27
N TYR A 144 12.51 4.13 -12.63
CA TYR A 144 13.86 4.03 -13.18
C TYR A 144 13.97 4.90 -14.44
N THR A 145 15.07 5.66 -14.54
CA THR A 145 15.37 6.40 -15.77
C THR A 145 15.86 5.44 -16.86
N ALA A 146 15.73 5.83 -18.12
CA ALA A 146 16.23 5.02 -19.22
C ALA A 146 17.75 4.81 -19.12
N GLU A 147 18.50 5.83 -18.66
CA GLU A 147 19.94 5.75 -18.43
C GLU A 147 20.28 4.75 -17.31
N PHE A 148 19.51 4.75 -16.20
CA PHE A 148 19.72 3.77 -15.13
C PHE A 148 19.47 2.34 -15.61
N LEU A 149 18.39 2.09 -16.35
CA LEU A 149 18.06 0.77 -16.89
C LEU A 149 19.11 0.29 -17.90
N ALA A 150 19.65 1.19 -18.74
CA ALA A 150 20.72 0.86 -19.67
C ALA A 150 22.02 0.50 -18.94
N ALA A 151 22.42 1.29 -17.95
CA ALA A 151 23.59 1.03 -17.12
C ALA A 151 23.48 -0.30 -16.36
N TYR A 152 22.32 -0.58 -15.77
CA TYR A 152 22.05 -1.81 -15.05
C TYR A 152 22.14 -3.05 -15.97
N SER A 153 21.60 -2.97 -17.20
CA SER A 153 21.67 -4.05 -18.18
C SER A 153 23.11 -4.36 -18.58
N LEU A 154 23.96 -3.34 -18.72
CA LEU A 154 25.38 -3.53 -19.03
C LEU A 154 26.13 -4.21 -17.87
N MET A 155 25.90 -3.78 -16.61
CA MET A 155 26.54 -4.38 -15.44
C MET A 155 26.15 -5.85 -15.26
N THR A 156 24.89 -6.21 -15.47
CA THR A 156 24.43 -7.60 -15.33
C THR A 156 24.96 -8.49 -16.44
N ALA A 157 25.13 -7.98 -17.67
CA ALA A 157 25.71 -8.71 -18.76
C ALA A 157 27.23 -9.02 -18.54
N GLN A 158 27.98 -8.10 -17.93
CA GLN A 158 29.39 -8.31 -17.58
C GLN A 158 29.57 -9.40 -16.52
N ASN A 159 28.74 -9.36 -15.44
CA ASN A 159 28.79 -10.35 -14.36
C ASN A 159 28.45 -11.78 -14.82
N THR A 160 27.60 -11.93 -15.83
CA THR A 160 27.30 -13.25 -16.43
C THR A 160 28.46 -13.77 -17.30
N SER A 161 29.23 -12.90 -17.95
CA SER A 161 30.37 -13.27 -18.77
C SER A 161 31.56 -13.75 -17.92
N ASP A 162 31.81 -13.11 -16.77
CA ASP A 162 32.92 -13.49 -15.87
C ASP A 162 32.66 -14.81 -15.14
N SER A 163 31.39 -15.16 -14.87
CA SER A 163 31.03 -16.42 -14.20
C SER A 163 31.18 -17.66 -15.13
N THR A 164 31.25 -17.46 -16.45
CA THR A 164 31.47 -18.54 -17.43
C THR A 164 32.96 -18.87 -17.64
N LEU A 165 33.85 -17.91 -17.40
CA LEU A 165 35.29 -18.07 -17.55
C LEU A 165 36.00 -18.78 -16.37
N GLN A 166 35.32 -18.97 -15.24
CA GLN A 166 35.90 -19.67 -14.06
C GLN A 166 35.57 -21.17 -14.00
N LYS A 167 34.98 -21.74 -15.03
CA LYS A 167 34.64 -23.19 -15.09
C LYS A 167 35.40 -23.99 -16.11
N GLU A 168 36.55 -23.51 -16.58
CA GLU A 168 37.52 -24.31 -17.39
C GLU A 168 38.76 -24.72 -16.57
#